data_6c8f4e117c364fa0fed9c579369142f4
#
_entry.id   6c8f4e117c364fa0fed9c579369142f4
#
_cell.length_a   1.000
_cell.length_b   1.000
_cell.length_c   1.000
_cell.angle_alpha   90.00
_cell.angle_beta   90.00
_cell.angle_gamma   90.00
#
_symmetry.space_group_name_H-M   'P 1'
#
loop_
_entity.id
_entity.type
_entity.pdbx_description
1 polymer ?
#
loop_
_entity_poly.entity_id
_entity_poly.type
_entity_poly.pdbx_seq_one_letter_code
_entity_poly.pdbx_strand_id
1 'polypeptide(L)'
;MDFTSRMAVLLGAFRRERNGAVADSMRFYGAPCGLNYGVSLPTLRTLARAEAADHDFAKYLWRQDVRCLRLAALHIADPARLTPGEFAFWGDGLLNSEIAAEAAFALLSRIGAFPELFAAWIAPDAGWLRQYAALMAAARVPHPSPAWAVPAAAVVHGAAAASIPEAHLLAHGAVALFTALGTRNEENRQA
;
A
#
# COMPACT_ATOMS: atom_id res chain seq x y z
N MET A 1 17.84 14.37 -16.49
CA MET A 1 16.46 14.84 -16.69
C MET A 1 15.92 15.18 -15.32
N ASP A 2 15.28 16.33 -15.13
CA ASP A 2 14.66 16.71 -13.86
C ASP A 2 13.39 15.89 -13.58
N PHE A 3 12.89 15.94 -12.34
CA PHE A 3 11.73 15.15 -11.93
C PHE A 3 10.44 15.52 -12.66
N THR A 4 10.26 16.79 -13.01
CA THR A 4 9.09 17.25 -13.77
C THR A 4 9.06 16.66 -15.17
N SER A 5 10.19 16.68 -15.86
CA SER A 5 10.32 16.09 -17.20
C SER A 5 10.14 14.56 -17.17
N ARG A 6 10.72 13.87 -16.19
CA ARG A 6 10.51 12.42 -16.01
C ARG A 6 9.05 12.08 -15.73
N MET A 7 8.42 12.83 -14.83
CA MET A 7 7.00 12.68 -14.53
C MET A 7 6.13 12.90 -15.78
N ALA A 8 6.43 13.90 -16.62
CA ALA A 8 5.68 14.17 -17.83
C ALA A 8 5.76 13.01 -18.83
N VAL A 9 6.94 12.38 -18.97
CA VAL A 9 7.13 11.20 -19.83
C VAL A 9 6.30 10.03 -19.31
N LEU A 10 6.40 9.73 -18.01
CA LEU A 10 5.65 8.65 -17.37
C LEU A 10 4.13 8.89 -17.47
N LEU A 11 3.68 10.11 -17.23
CA LEU A 11 2.29 10.51 -17.36
C LEU A 11 1.79 10.38 -18.80
N GLY A 12 2.62 10.68 -19.79
CA GLY A 12 2.35 10.45 -21.20
C GLY A 12 2.13 8.97 -21.51
N ALA A 13 2.90 8.07 -20.88
CA ALA A 13 2.72 6.62 -21.00
C ALA A 13 1.37 6.20 -20.43
N PHE A 14 1.02 6.64 -19.22
CA PHE A 14 -0.28 6.34 -18.61
C PHE A 14 -1.47 6.88 -19.42
N ARG A 15 -1.34 8.07 -20.02
CA ARG A 15 -2.40 8.66 -20.86
C ARG A 15 -2.70 7.83 -22.11
N ARG A 16 -1.71 7.15 -22.67
CA ARG A 16 -1.93 6.22 -23.81
C ARG A 16 -2.76 5.01 -23.43
N GLU A 17 -2.66 4.58 -22.17
CA GLU A 17 -3.36 3.42 -21.59
C GLU A 17 -4.68 3.81 -20.87
N ARG A 18 -5.18 5.02 -21.13
CA ARG A 18 -6.39 5.52 -20.47
C ARG A 18 -7.63 4.66 -20.77
N ASN A 19 -8.48 4.46 -19.76
CA ASN A 19 -9.77 3.82 -19.87
C ASN A 19 -10.83 4.66 -19.13
N GLY A 20 -11.61 5.43 -19.87
CA GLY A 20 -12.61 6.34 -19.31
C GLY A 20 -13.70 5.60 -18.53
N ALA A 21 -14.17 4.46 -19.03
CA ALA A 21 -15.21 3.68 -18.36
C ALA A 21 -14.76 3.18 -16.97
N VAL A 22 -13.48 2.76 -16.84
CA VAL A 22 -12.90 2.40 -15.55
C VAL A 22 -12.77 3.61 -14.63
N ALA A 23 -12.31 4.75 -15.16
CA ALA A 23 -12.19 5.98 -14.38
C ALA A 23 -13.54 6.45 -13.85
N ASP A 24 -14.58 6.40 -14.66
CA ASP A 24 -15.94 6.80 -14.29
C ASP A 24 -16.56 5.84 -13.28
N SER A 25 -16.35 4.53 -13.45
CA SER A 25 -16.77 3.52 -12.47
C SER A 25 -16.13 3.77 -11.10
N MET A 26 -14.83 4.01 -11.04
CA MET A 26 -14.15 4.30 -9.77
C MET A 26 -14.68 5.58 -9.11
N ARG A 27 -14.98 6.60 -9.90
CA ARG A 27 -15.59 7.85 -9.41
C ARG A 27 -17.00 7.60 -8.86
N PHE A 28 -17.79 6.80 -9.55
CA PHE A 28 -19.14 6.46 -9.13
C PHE A 28 -19.17 5.75 -7.76
N TYR A 29 -18.22 4.85 -7.50
CA TYR A 29 -18.08 4.17 -6.22
C TYR A 29 -17.38 5.01 -5.14
N GLY A 30 -17.08 6.29 -5.42
CA GLY A 30 -16.64 7.25 -4.42
C GLY A 30 -15.21 7.04 -3.89
N ALA A 31 -14.36 6.30 -4.61
CA ALA A 31 -12.97 6.12 -4.19
C ALA A 31 -12.15 7.41 -4.41
N PRO A 32 -11.70 8.12 -3.35
CA PRO A 32 -10.86 9.29 -3.52
C PRO A 32 -9.50 8.87 -4.10
N CYS A 33 -9.13 9.41 -5.26
CA CYS A 33 -7.90 9.01 -5.93
C CYS A 33 -7.25 10.14 -6.75
N GLY A 34 -7.73 11.36 -6.65
CA GLY A 34 -7.29 12.49 -7.47
C GLY A 34 -7.63 12.29 -8.95
N LEU A 35 -6.81 12.85 -9.85
CA LEU A 35 -6.98 12.66 -11.29
C LEU A 35 -6.75 11.19 -11.66
N ASN A 36 -7.75 10.57 -12.29
CA ASN A 36 -7.73 9.16 -12.65
C ASN A 36 -7.93 8.95 -14.15
N TYR A 37 -6.98 8.31 -14.81
CA TYR A 37 -7.05 7.92 -16.23
C TYR A 37 -7.67 6.52 -16.44
N GLY A 38 -8.02 5.79 -15.39
CA GLY A 38 -8.58 4.44 -15.48
C GLY A 38 -7.58 3.38 -15.95
N VAL A 39 -6.30 3.63 -15.84
CA VAL A 39 -5.24 2.66 -16.19
C VAL A 39 -5.38 1.44 -15.28
N SER A 40 -5.35 0.24 -15.89
CA SER A 40 -5.41 -1.01 -15.13
C SER A 40 -4.19 -1.19 -14.23
N LEU A 41 -4.36 -1.81 -13.07
CA LEU A 41 -3.25 -2.03 -12.14
C LEU A 41 -2.11 -2.86 -12.74
N PRO A 42 -2.34 -3.94 -13.51
CA PRO A 42 -1.27 -4.67 -14.19
C PRO A 42 -0.47 -3.80 -15.17
N THR A 43 -1.14 -3.01 -16.01
CA THR A 43 -0.48 -2.09 -16.94
C THR A 43 0.34 -1.02 -16.21
N LEU A 44 -0.22 -0.46 -15.13
CA LEU A 44 0.45 0.51 -14.30
C LEU A 44 1.74 -0.06 -13.68
N ARG A 45 1.67 -1.27 -13.14
CA ARG A 45 2.83 -1.98 -12.58
C ARG A 45 3.92 -2.20 -13.62
N THR A 46 3.55 -2.57 -14.84
CA THR A 46 4.50 -2.78 -15.93
C THR A 46 5.22 -1.48 -16.27
N LEU A 47 4.49 -0.38 -16.44
CA LEU A 47 5.07 0.93 -16.78
C LEU A 47 5.94 1.48 -15.64
N ALA A 48 5.48 1.36 -14.40
CA ALA A 48 6.23 1.86 -13.24
C ALA A 48 7.53 1.08 -13.02
N ARG A 49 7.54 -0.24 -13.23
CA ARG A 49 8.73 -1.10 -13.06
C ARG A 49 9.74 -0.95 -14.20
N ALA A 50 9.38 -0.31 -15.30
CA ALA A 50 10.33 0.07 -16.34
C ALA A 50 11.21 1.26 -15.92
N GLU A 51 10.79 2.05 -14.91
CA GLU A 51 11.62 3.08 -14.29
C GLU A 51 12.65 2.43 -13.34
N ALA A 52 13.86 3.00 -13.32
CA ALA A 52 14.85 2.63 -12.32
C ALA A 52 14.40 3.05 -10.91
N ALA A 53 14.75 2.27 -9.89
CA ALA A 53 14.47 2.62 -8.51
C ALA A 53 15.10 3.98 -8.15
N ASP A 54 14.26 4.91 -7.68
CA ASP A 54 14.67 6.27 -7.33
C ASP A 54 13.74 6.80 -6.23
N HIS A 55 14.21 6.76 -4.99
CA HIS A 55 13.40 7.09 -3.82
C HIS A 55 12.95 8.56 -3.79
N ASP A 56 13.80 9.48 -4.24
CA ASP A 56 13.47 10.91 -4.24
C ASP A 56 12.46 11.24 -5.35
N PHE A 57 12.59 10.61 -6.51
CA PHE A 57 11.59 10.70 -7.57
C PHE A 57 10.26 10.07 -7.15
N ALA A 58 10.29 8.93 -6.48
CA ALA A 58 9.08 8.31 -5.92
C ALA A 58 8.35 9.24 -4.94
N LYS A 59 9.09 9.90 -4.03
CA LYS A 59 8.51 10.90 -3.11
C LYS A 59 7.94 12.11 -3.84
N TYR A 60 8.55 12.53 -4.94
CA TYR A 60 8.01 13.58 -5.80
C TYR A 60 6.69 13.16 -6.45
N LEU A 61 6.60 11.93 -6.98
CA LEU A 61 5.37 11.38 -7.57
C LEU A 61 4.26 11.15 -6.53
N TRP A 62 4.62 10.72 -5.30
CA TRP A 62 3.69 10.46 -4.21
C TRP A 62 2.88 11.69 -3.80
N ARG A 63 3.45 12.88 -3.94
CA ARG A 63 2.79 14.16 -3.65
C ARG A 63 1.80 14.61 -4.72
N GLN A 64 1.79 13.97 -5.90
CA GLN A 64 0.91 14.37 -6.97
C GLN A 64 -0.52 13.88 -6.73
N ASP A 65 -1.52 14.72 -7.04
CA ASP A 65 -2.93 14.33 -6.94
C ASP A 65 -3.40 13.61 -8.22
N VAL A 66 -2.68 12.55 -8.57
CA VAL A 66 -2.91 11.72 -9.76
C VAL A 66 -2.74 10.25 -9.37
N ARG A 67 -3.81 9.45 -9.45
CA ARG A 67 -3.83 8.04 -9.03
C ARG A 67 -2.65 7.23 -9.60
N CYS A 68 -2.44 7.26 -10.90
CA CYS A 68 -1.39 6.46 -11.52
C CYS A 68 0.02 6.87 -11.10
N LEU A 69 0.27 8.15 -10.78
CA LEU A 69 1.56 8.61 -10.29
C LEU A 69 1.80 8.18 -8.84
N ARG A 70 0.77 8.23 -7.97
CA ARG A 70 0.88 7.71 -6.60
C ARG A 70 1.16 6.22 -6.59
N LEU A 71 0.42 5.44 -7.37
CA LEU A 71 0.64 4.00 -7.47
C LEU A 71 2.02 3.67 -8.06
N ALA A 72 2.47 4.42 -9.08
CA ALA A 72 3.81 4.26 -9.65
C ALA A 72 4.92 4.55 -8.63
N ALA A 73 4.74 5.56 -7.78
CA ALA A 73 5.68 5.91 -6.71
C ALA A 73 6.02 4.70 -5.82
N LEU A 74 5.04 3.85 -5.51
CA LEU A 74 5.21 2.66 -4.68
C LEU A 74 6.13 1.61 -5.32
N HIS A 75 6.19 1.57 -6.65
CA HIS A 75 7.04 0.64 -7.40
C HIS A 75 8.44 1.21 -7.69
N ILE A 76 8.56 2.55 -7.74
CA ILE A 76 9.82 3.26 -8.03
C ILE A 76 10.60 3.51 -6.75
N ALA A 77 9.92 3.61 -5.60
CA ALA A 77 10.56 3.81 -4.31
C ALA A 77 11.57 2.70 -3.99
N ASP A 78 12.71 3.08 -3.44
CA ASP A 78 13.69 2.12 -2.92
C ASP A 78 13.33 1.74 -1.47
N PRO A 79 12.92 0.49 -1.22
CA PRO A 79 12.55 0.05 0.13
C PRO A 79 13.68 0.16 1.15
N ALA A 80 14.94 0.05 0.70
CA ALA A 80 16.12 0.15 1.58
C ALA A 80 16.33 1.58 2.12
N ARG A 81 15.81 2.58 1.43
CA ARG A 81 15.91 3.99 1.82
C ARG A 81 14.76 4.47 2.71
N LEU A 82 13.67 3.70 2.83
CA LEU A 82 12.52 4.09 3.63
C LEU A 82 12.84 3.93 5.12
N THR A 83 12.89 5.04 5.84
CA THR A 83 13.21 5.11 7.26
C THR A 83 11.97 5.39 8.12
N PRO A 84 12.03 5.15 9.45
CA PRO A 84 10.92 5.48 10.37
C PRO A 84 10.48 6.94 10.30
N GLY A 85 11.38 7.88 10.03
CA GLY A 85 11.05 9.31 9.86
C GLY A 85 10.15 9.62 8.66
N GLU A 86 9.98 8.67 7.73
CA GLU A 86 9.13 8.82 6.55
C GLU A 86 7.76 8.12 6.68
N PHE A 87 7.50 7.39 7.77
CA PHE A 87 6.23 6.66 7.94
C PHE A 87 5.01 7.57 7.84
N ALA A 88 5.05 8.76 8.46
CA ALA A 88 3.97 9.73 8.34
C ALA A 88 3.76 10.18 6.88
N PHE A 89 4.84 10.52 6.18
CA PHE A 89 4.79 10.96 4.79
C PHE A 89 4.11 9.92 3.86
N TRP A 90 4.49 8.65 3.98
CA TRP A 90 3.88 7.58 3.19
C TRP A 90 2.45 7.27 3.64
N GLY A 91 2.20 7.32 4.95
CA GLY A 91 0.87 7.08 5.53
C GLY A 91 -0.15 8.14 5.16
N ASP A 92 0.24 9.41 5.11
CA ASP A 92 -0.65 10.54 4.77
C ASP A 92 -1.11 10.50 3.30
N GLY A 93 -0.36 9.84 2.44
CA GLY A 93 -0.72 9.65 1.04
C GLY A 93 -1.64 8.45 0.75
N LEU A 94 -1.98 7.65 1.74
CA LEU A 94 -2.93 6.54 1.59
C LEU A 94 -4.37 7.11 1.53
N LEU A 95 -4.89 7.28 0.32
CA LEU A 95 -6.21 7.92 0.12
C LEU A 95 -7.37 6.92 0.11
N ASN A 96 -7.11 5.65 -0.22
CA ASN A 96 -8.11 4.60 -0.33
C ASN A 96 -7.48 3.21 -0.15
N SER A 97 -8.32 2.18 -0.12
CA SER A 97 -7.88 0.78 0.07
C SER A 97 -7.03 0.23 -1.08
N GLU A 98 -7.22 0.70 -2.31
CA GLU A 98 -6.39 0.30 -3.45
C GLU A 98 -4.94 0.75 -3.24
N ILE A 99 -4.75 2.04 -2.91
CA ILE A 99 -3.42 2.60 -2.67
C ILE A 99 -2.77 1.93 -1.45
N ALA A 100 -3.55 1.69 -0.38
CA ALA A 100 -3.07 1.02 0.82
C ALA A 100 -2.64 -0.45 0.55
N ALA A 101 -3.44 -1.20 -0.21
CA ALA A 101 -3.10 -2.57 -0.60
C ALA A 101 -1.87 -2.62 -1.52
N GLU A 102 -1.76 -1.69 -2.46
CA GLU A 102 -0.61 -1.62 -3.35
C GLU A 102 0.66 -1.16 -2.62
N ALA A 103 0.55 -0.24 -1.66
CA ALA A 103 1.66 0.15 -0.78
C ALA A 103 2.19 -1.07 -0.01
N ALA A 104 1.29 -1.87 0.56
CA ALA A 104 1.65 -3.11 1.24
C ALA A 104 2.39 -4.09 0.32
N PHE A 105 1.89 -4.27 -0.91
CA PHE A 105 2.44 -5.20 -1.89
C PHE A 105 3.79 -4.75 -2.47
N ALA A 106 3.88 -3.48 -2.90
CA ALA A 106 5.01 -3.02 -3.70
C ALA A 106 6.18 -2.48 -2.86
N LEU A 107 5.89 -1.90 -1.69
CA LEU A 107 6.87 -1.16 -0.90
C LEU A 107 6.99 -1.67 0.54
N LEU A 108 5.92 -1.60 1.33
CA LEU A 108 6.00 -1.72 2.79
C LEU A 108 6.46 -3.09 3.27
N SER A 109 6.04 -4.19 2.61
CA SER A 109 6.46 -5.54 2.95
C SER A 109 7.96 -5.82 2.74
N ARG A 110 8.69 -4.88 2.14
CA ARG A 110 10.09 -5.00 1.73
C ARG A 110 11.03 -4.08 2.49
N ILE A 111 10.52 -3.21 3.36
CA ILE A 111 11.35 -2.27 4.13
C ILE A 111 12.01 -2.97 5.32
N GLY A 112 13.25 -2.60 5.63
CA GLY A 112 13.98 -3.16 6.78
C GLY A 112 13.38 -2.78 8.13
N ALA A 113 12.78 -1.58 8.24
CA ALA A 113 12.13 -1.07 9.44
C ALA A 113 10.64 -1.47 9.55
N PHE A 114 10.25 -2.60 8.91
CA PHE A 114 8.84 -3.02 8.92
C PHE A 114 8.28 -3.30 10.33
N PRO A 115 9.02 -3.92 11.27
CA PRO A 115 8.51 -4.12 12.63
C PRO A 115 8.12 -2.80 13.32
N GLU A 116 8.91 -1.74 13.14
CA GLU A 116 8.62 -0.40 13.70
C GLU A 116 7.41 0.22 12.99
N LEU A 117 7.32 0.09 11.66
CA LEU A 117 6.16 0.54 10.90
C LEU A 117 4.89 -0.19 11.36
N PHE A 118 4.95 -1.50 11.51
CA PHE A 118 3.81 -2.28 11.98
C PHE A 118 3.34 -1.80 13.36
N ALA A 119 4.27 -1.63 14.31
CA ALA A 119 3.94 -1.14 15.64
C ALA A 119 3.28 0.25 15.62
N ALA A 120 3.79 1.17 14.78
CA ALA A 120 3.25 2.52 14.65
C ALA A 120 1.88 2.54 13.95
N TRP A 121 1.67 1.72 12.91
CA TRP A 121 0.47 1.78 12.09
C TRP A 121 -0.65 0.85 12.56
N ILE A 122 -0.36 -0.13 13.41
CA ILE A 122 -1.41 -0.98 14.03
C ILE A 122 -2.05 -0.31 15.26
N ALA A 123 -1.53 0.81 15.73
CA ALA A 123 -2.05 1.53 16.88
C ALA A 123 -3.51 1.97 16.67
N PRO A 124 -4.33 2.05 17.74
CA PRO A 124 -5.76 2.36 17.62
C PRO A 124 -6.06 3.72 16.95
N ASP A 125 -5.16 4.69 17.10
CA ASP A 125 -5.27 6.05 16.56
C ASP A 125 -4.62 6.23 15.20
N ALA A 126 -4.01 5.20 14.63
CA ALA A 126 -3.31 5.31 13.35
C ALA A 126 -4.23 5.51 12.14
N GLY A 127 -5.52 5.24 12.28
CA GLY A 127 -6.51 5.28 11.22
C GLY A 127 -6.53 4.00 10.37
N TRP A 128 -7.71 3.65 9.87
CA TRP A 128 -7.97 2.36 9.25
C TRP A 128 -7.13 2.07 7.99
N LEU A 129 -6.78 3.09 7.19
CA LEU A 129 -5.95 2.89 5.97
C LEU A 129 -4.53 2.44 6.32
N ARG A 130 -3.92 3.05 7.36
CA ARG A 130 -2.61 2.64 7.85
C ARG A 130 -2.68 1.26 8.48
N GLN A 131 -3.69 0.99 9.29
CA GLN A 131 -3.91 -0.34 9.89
C GLN A 131 -4.08 -1.41 8.81
N TYR A 132 -4.89 -1.15 7.79
CA TYR A 132 -5.10 -2.06 6.66
C TYR A 132 -3.80 -2.30 5.89
N ALA A 133 -3.06 -1.26 5.55
CA ALA A 133 -1.78 -1.37 4.86
C ALA A 133 -0.76 -2.19 5.69
N ALA A 134 -0.69 -1.95 7.00
CA ALA A 134 0.20 -2.70 7.89
C ALA A 134 -0.16 -4.19 7.95
N LEU A 135 -1.45 -4.53 8.09
CA LEU A 135 -1.92 -5.92 8.10
C LEU A 135 -1.62 -6.63 6.76
N MET A 136 -1.93 -5.97 5.64
CA MET A 136 -1.68 -6.52 4.31
C MET A 136 -0.18 -6.68 4.01
N ALA A 137 0.67 -5.77 4.51
CA ALA A 137 2.12 -5.89 4.38
C ALA A 137 2.68 -6.99 5.29
N ALA A 138 2.20 -7.08 6.54
CA ALA A 138 2.62 -8.11 7.50
C ALA A 138 2.42 -9.54 6.97
N ALA A 139 1.34 -9.75 6.21
CA ALA A 139 1.07 -11.03 5.54
C ALA A 139 2.07 -11.38 4.42
N ARG A 140 2.87 -10.40 3.97
CA ARG A 140 3.76 -10.51 2.79
C ARG A 140 5.23 -10.43 3.12
N VAL A 141 5.60 -10.06 4.35
CA VAL A 141 7.02 -10.08 4.74
C VAL A 141 7.53 -11.53 4.72
N PRO A 142 8.81 -11.75 4.39
CA PRO A 142 9.37 -13.10 4.31
C PRO A 142 9.22 -13.89 5.62
N HIS A 143 9.24 -13.21 6.78
CA HIS A 143 9.17 -13.81 8.11
C HIS A 143 8.18 -13.05 9.01
N PRO A 144 6.85 -13.29 8.87
CA PRO A 144 5.86 -12.63 9.72
C PRO A 144 6.03 -13.08 11.18
N SER A 145 5.99 -12.11 12.10
CA SER A 145 6.12 -12.38 13.52
C SER A 145 4.81 -12.90 14.12
N PRO A 146 4.80 -14.03 14.83
CA PRO A 146 3.60 -14.48 15.58
C PRO A 146 3.09 -13.45 16.58
N ALA A 147 3.95 -12.58 17.11
CA ALA A 147 3.57 -11.51 18.04
C ALA A 147 2.61 -10.48 17.42
N TRP A 148 2.53 -10.40 16.08
CA TRP A 148 1.61 -9.49 15.39
C TRP A 148 0.15 -9.96 15.41
N ALA A 149 -0.11 -11.22 15.76
CA ALA A 149 -1.47 -11.78 15.80
C ALA A 149 -2.36 -11.07 16.82
N VAL A 150 -1.84 -10.78 18.01
CA VAL A 150 -2.62 -10.14 19.09
C VAL A 150 -3.06 -8.72 18.70
N PRO A 151 -2.16 -7.80 18.31
CA PRO A 151 -2.59 -6.47 17.88
C PRO A 151 -3.47 -6.49 16.61
N ALA A 152 -3.26 -7.43 15.69
CA ALA A 152 -4.14 -7.59 14.52
C ALA A 152 -5.58 -7.96 14.94
N ALA A 153 -5.75 -8.89 15.88
CA ALA A 153 -7.06 -9.24 16.41
C ALA A 153 -7.71 -8.05 17.14
N ALA A 154 -6.93 -7.29 17.91
CA ALA A 154 -7.43 -6.11 18.63
C ALA A 154 -7.97 -5.04 17.69
N VAL A 155 -7.30 -4.77 16.55
CA VAL A 155 -7.79 -3.84 15.53
C VAL A 155 -9.13 -4.29 14.94
N VAL A 156 -9.28 -5.58 14.61
CA VAL A 156 -10.55 -6.10 14.07
C VAL A 156 -11.68 -5.99 15.08
N HIS A 157 -11.44 -6.35 16.33
CA HIS A 157 -12.45 -6.22 17.40
C HIS A 157 -12.82 -4.75 17.65
N GLY A 158 -11.83 -3.85 17.70
CA GLY A 158 -12.07 -2.41 17.85
C GLY A 158 -12.89 -1.82 16.71
N ALA A 159 -12.57 -2.19 15.47
CA ALA A 159 -13.30 -1.75 14.28
C ALA A 159 -14.75 -2.27 14.27
N ALA A 160 -14.97 -3.52 14.64
CA ALA A 160 -16.31 -4.08 14.74
C ALA A 160 -17.13 -3.41 15.87
N ALA A 161 -16.53 -3.19 17.03
CA ALA A 161 -17.17 -2.52 18.16
C ALA A 161 -17.55 -1.07 17.84
N ALA A 162 -16.68 -0.36 17.09
CA ALA A 162 -16.94 1.00 16.64
C ALA A 162 -17.86 1.08 15.40
N SER A 163 -18.26 -0.06 14.82
CA SER A 163 -19.11 -0.17 13.63
C SER A 163 -18.60 0.66 12.44
N ILE A 164 -17.28 0.71 12.26
CA ILE A 164 -16.72 1.44 11.12
C ILE A 164 -17.05 0.72 9.80
N PRO A 165 -17.40 1.45 8.72
CA PRO A 165 -17.78 0.84 7.43
C PRO A 165 -16.69 -0.07 6.86
N GLU A 166 -15.42 0.25 7.09
CA GLU A 166 -14.25 -0.44 6.57
C GLU A 166 -13.78 -1.63 7.43
N ALA A 167 -14.52 -2.01 8.48
CA ALA A 167 -14.17 -3.14 9.36
C ALA A 167 -13.92 -4.45 8.59
N HIS A 168 -14.66 -4.68 7.49
CA HIS A 168 -14.47 -5.84 6.62
C HIS A 168 -13.09 -5.86 5.94
N LEU A 169 -12.51 -4.71 5.60
CA LEU A 169 -11.16 -4.61 5.02
C LEU A 169 -10.09 -4.93 6.07
N LEU A 170 -10.26 -4.44 7.30
CA LEU A 170 -9.37 -4.78 8.42
C LEU A 170 -9.42 -6.27 8.74
N ALA A 171 -10.62 -6.85 8.76
CA ALA A 171 -10.79 -8.30 8.93
C ALA A 171 -10.09 -9.08 7.80
N HIS A 172 -10.23 -8.66 6.53
CA HIS A 172 -9.54 -9.26 5.40
C HIS A 172 -8.01 -9.20 5.56
N GLY A 173 -7.46 -8.05 5.97
CA GLY A 173 -6.02 -7.90 6.23
C GLY A 173 -5.52 -8.81 7.37
N ALA A 174 -6.29 -8.91 8.46
CA ALA A 174 -5.95 -9.79 9.57
C ALA A 174 -6.01 -11.29 9.19
N VAL A 175 -7.02 -11.70 8.40
CA VAL A 175 -7.11 -13.08 7.89
C VAL A 175 -5.90 -13.39 7.00
N ALA A 176 -5.48 -12.47 6.13
CA ALA A 176 -4.29 -12.65 5.32
C ALA A 176 -3.03 -12.89 6.19
N LEU A 177 -2.85 -12.11 7.26
CA LEU A 177 -1.75 -12.28 8.21
C LEU A 177 -1.84 -13.62 8.95
N PHE A 178 -3.01 -13.99 9.47
CA PHE A 178 -3.20 -15.27 10.19
C PHE A 178 -2.96 -16.48 9.29
N THR A 179 -3.35 -16.40 8.02
CA THR A 179 -3.06 -17.42 7.02
C THR A 179 -1.55 -17.57 6.81
N ALA A 180 -0.83 -16.46 6.65
CA ALA A 180 0.61 -16.48 6.48
C ALA A 180 1.35 -17.05 7.71
N LEU A 181 0.85 -16.79 8.93
CA LEU A 181 1.38 -17.35 10.17
C LEU A 181 1.07 -18.86 10.29
N GLY A 182 -0.12 -19.31 9.86
CA GLY A 182 -0.54 -20.71 9.89
C GLY A 182 0.25 -21.57 8.93
N THR A 183 0.40 -21.17 7.69
CA THR A 183 1.18 -21.89 6.66
C THR A 183 2.62 -22.15 7.11
N ARG A 184 3.27 -21.15 7.73
CA ARG A 184 4.64 -21.31 8.24
C ARG A 184 4.78 -22.25 9.42
N ASN A 185 3.80 -22.28 10.30
CA ASN A 185 3.82 -23.25 11.40
C ASN A 185 3.77 -24.70 10.90
N GLU A 186 3.11 -24.93 9.76
CA GLU A 186 3.08 -26.24 9.11
C GLU A 186 4.41 -26.58 8.44
N GLU A 187 5.04 -25.64 7.72
CA GLU A 187 6.36 -25.83 7.11
C GLU A 187 7.45 -26.14 8.16
N ASN A 188 7.44 -25.42 9.30
CA ASN A 188 8.39 -25.65 10.41
C ASN A 188 8.15 -26.97 11.16
N ARG A 189 6.97 -27.59 11.04
CA ARG A 189 6.72 -28.92 11.63
C ARG A 189 7.13 -30.08 10.72
N GLN A 190 7.34 -29.81 9.43
CA GLN A 190 7.73 -30.80 8.43
C GLN A 190 9.23 -30.80 8.13
N ALA A 191 9.99 -29.80 8.59
CA ALA A 191 11.44 -29.67 8.50
C ALA A 191 12.14 -30.21 9.76
#